data_42d083c50bb6e4a16d4b739eedbd659e
#
_entry.id   42d083c50bb6e4a16d4b739eedbd659e
#
_cell.length_a   1.000
_cell.length_b   1.000
_cell.length_c   1.000
_cell.angle_alpha   90.00
_cell.angle_beta   90.00
_cell.angle_gamma   90.00
#
_symmetry.space_group_name_H-M   'P 1'
#
loop_
_entity.id
_entity.type
_entity.pdbx_description
1 polymer ?
#
loop_
_entity_poly.entity_id
_entity_poly.type
_entity_poly.pdbx_seq_one_letter_code
_entity_poly.pdbx_strand_id
1 'polypeptide(L)'
;MGCFEPEFVERTGKVPRRAPGLGDFAIAAQDAVIAAQNAVVAAEALGLGSCYIGDIVENAEEVAELLDLPPYTMPLSMLIIGTPRKERSAIAHPVVNLVHEERYCRADDATMDAQVAEMDAMFRPHAREVGERVVDIYTRKHTSPFMAEMSRSMEWWFKNWLGK
;
A
#
# COMPACT_ATOMS: atom_id res chain seq x y z
N MET A 1 10.94 4.69 14.88
CA MET A 1 11.83 5.16 13.81
C MET A 1 12.66 6.39 14.13
N GLY A 2 12.37 7.15 15.16
CA GLY A 2 13.12 8.33 15.55
C GLY A 2 14.63 8.17 15.81
N CYS A 3 15.12 6.95 15.99
CA CYS A 3 16.55 6.71 16.20
C CYS A 3 17.43 6.91 14.96
N PHE A 4 16.81 7.03 13.77
CA PHE A 4 17.53 7.26 12.51
C PHE A 4 17.33 8.68 11.96
N GLU A 5 16.65 9.55 12.70
CA GLU A 5 16.56 10.94 12.30
C GLU A 5 17.96 11.56 12.22
N PRO A 6 18.24 12.33 11.17
CA PRO A 6 19.54 12.96 10.97
C PRO A 6 20.04 13.72 12.20
N GLU A 7 19.14 14.34 12.97
CA GLU A 7 19.46 15.07 14.19
C GLU A 7 20.00 14.18 15.31
N PHE A 8 19.53 12.94 15.44
CA PHE A 8 20.07 11.98 16.39
C PHE A 8 21.50 11.58 16.06
N VAL A 9 21.77 11.35 14.78
CA VAL A 9 23.12 11.02 14.29
C VAL A 9 24.06 12.20 14.53
N GLU A 10 23.61 13.41 14.22
CA GLU A 10 24.41 14.63 14.41
C GLU A 10 24.78 14.86 15.87
N ARG A 11 23.84 14.59 16.81
CA ARG A 11 24.13 14.67 18.26
C ARG A 11 25.20 13.69 18.74
N THR A 12 25.41 12.58 18.05
CA THR A 12 26.48 11.63 18.41
C THR A 12 27.86 12.14 18.04
N GLY A 13 27.98 13.01 17.03
CA GLY A 13 29.25 13.52 16.51
C GLY A 13 30.19 12.46 15.93
N LYS A 14 29.73 11.20 15.80
CA LYS A 14 30.57 10.06 15.43
C LYS A 14 30.60 9.74 13.95
N VAL A 15 29.57 10.10 13.24
CA VAL A 15 29.44 9.83 11.79
C VAL A 15 28.85 11.04 11.08
N PRO A 16 29.24 11.29 9.82
CA PRO A 16 28.66 12.38 9.05
C PRO A 16 27.18 12.10 8.77
N ARG A 17 26.38 13.15 8.84
CA ARG A 17 24.98 13.13 8.40
C ARG A 17 24.91 12.94 6.89
N ARG A 18 24.00 12.09 6.42
CA ARG A 18 23.58 12.03 5.02
C ARG A 18 22.06 12.17 4.90
N ALA A 19 21.59 12.70 3.79
CA ALA A 19 20.17 12.63 3.45
C ALA A 19 19.74 11.16 3.25
N PRO A 20 18.49 10.79 3.59
CA PRO A 20 17.97 9.47 3.31
C PRO A 20 17.90 9.21 1.81
N GLY A 21 18.12 7.96 1.41
CA GLY A 21 17.98 7.48 0.06
C GLY A 21 16.77 6.55 -0.11
N LEU A 22 16.63 5.97 -1.30
CA LEU A 22 15.54 5.02 -1.57
C LEU A 22 15.67 3.72 -0.79
N GLY A 23 16.90 3.31 -0.42
CA GLY A 23 17.12 2.16 0.45
C GLY A 23 16.58 2.39 1.86
N ASP A 24 16.80 3.58 2.41
CA ASP A 24 16.24 3.97 3.71
C ASP A 24 14.71 4.02 3.67
N PHE A 25 14.15 4.54 2.56
CA PHE A 25 12.71 4.50 2.32
C PHE A 25 12.16 3.08 2.32
N ALA A 26 12.79 2.16 1.58
CA ALA A 26 12.31 0.78 1.47
C ALA A 26 12.25 0.09 2.84
N ILE A 27 13.28 0.26 3.69
CA ILE A 27 13.31 -0.29 5.04
C ILE A 27 12.23 0.37 5.91
N ALA A 28 12.17 1.70 5.91
CA ALA A 28 11.18 2.42 6.70
C ALA A 28 9.74 2.08 6.32
N ALA A 29 9.46 1.89 5.03
CA ALA A 29 8.17 1.49 4.52
C ALA A 29 7.77 0.08 5.00
N GLN A 30 8.69 -0.87 4.94
CA GLN A 30 8.47 -2.24 5.44
C GLN A 30 8.19 -2.24 6.94
N ASP A 31 8.99 -1.55 7.74
CA ASP A 31 8.79 -1.44 9.19
C ASP A 31 7.43 -0.85 9.54
N ALA A 32 7.01 0.20 8.85
CA ALA A 32 5.72 0.83 9.07
C ALA A 32 4.54 -0.11 8.76
N VAL A 33 4.61 -0.83 7.63
CA VAL A 33 3.56 -1.78 7.22
C VAL A 33 3.51 -2.99 8.16
N ILE A 34 4.65 -3.52 8.59
CA ILE A 34 4.71 -4.63 9.57
C ILE A 34 4.12 -4.18 10.90
N ALA A 35 4.44 -2.99 11.38
CA ALA A 35 3.88 -2.45 12.62
C ALA A 35 2.35 -2.25 12.51
N ALA A 36 1.87 -1.71 11.38
CA ALA A 36 0.45 -1.54 11.12
C ALA A 36 -0.29 -2.88 11.06
N GLN A 37 0.30 -3.91 10.44
CA GLN A 37 -0.30 -5.24 10.39
C GLN A 37 -0.39 -5.89 11.79
N ASN A 38 0.59 -5.68 12.65
CA ASN A 38 0.49 -6.14 14.04
C ASN A 38 -0.67 -5.45 14.78
N ALA A 39 -0.92 -4.16 14.51
CA ALA A 39 -2.07 -3.45 15.06
C ALA A 39 -3.41 -4.01 14.54
N VAL A 40 -3.48 -4.41 13.26
CA VAL A 40 -4.65 -5.08 12.67
C VAL A 40 -4.94 -6.40 13.40
N VAL A 41 -3.93 -7.25 13.59
CA VAL A 41 -4.08 -8.55 14.29
C VAL A 41 -4.54 -8.32 15.73
N ALA A 42 -3.97 -7.35 16.42
CA ALA A 42 -4.38 -7.02 17.79
C ALA A 42 -5.83 -6.48 17.83
N ALA A 43 -6.22 -5.63 16.89
CA ALA A 43 -7.59 -5.12 16.78
C ALA A 43 -8.60 -6.25 16.55
N GLU A 44 -8.29 -7.19 15.66
CA GLU A 44 -9.13 -8.35 15.38
C GLU A 44 -9.29 -9.23 16.63
N ALA A 45 -8.21 -9.48 17.37
CA ALA A 45 -8.25 -10.21 18.63
C ALA A 45 -9.13 -9.55 19.70
N LEU A 46 -9.36 -8.24 19.60
CA LEU A 46 -10.25 -7.44 20.46
C LEU A 46 -11.68 -7.32 19.89
N GLY A 47 -12.00 -8.00 18.80
CA GLY A 47 -13.31 -7.93 18.14
C GLY A 47 -13.54 -6.62 17.35
N LEU A 48 -12.47 -5.88 17.03
CA LEU A 48 -12.54 -4.67 16.23
C LEU A 48 -12.30 -4.98 14.75
N GLY A 49 -12.88 -4.17 13.87
CA GLY A 49 -12.59 -4.19 12.44
C GLY A 49 -11.52 -3.18 12.08
N SER A 50 -10.86 -3.39 10.96
CA SER A 50 -9.87 -2.46 10.42
C SER A 50 -9.98 -2.29 8.92
N CYS A 51 -9.42 -1.19 8.40
CA CYS A 51 -9.34 -0.93 6.97
C CYS A 51 -8.09 -0.11 6.67
N TYR A 52 -7.31 -0.56 5.71
CA TYR A 52 -6.21 0.23 5.14
C TYR A 52 -6.74 1.18 4.07
N ILE A 53 -6.35 2.45 4.17
CA ILE A 53 -6.69 3.51 3.23
C ILE A 53 -5.40 3.96 2.54
N GLY A 54 -5.29 3.68 1.24
CA GLY A 54 -4.14 4.06 0.43
C GLY A 54 -4.19 5.51 -0.03
N ASP A 55 -5.39 6.09 -0.11
CA ASP A 55 -5.62 7.42 -0.67
C ASP A 55 -5.00 8.56 0.16
N ILE A 56 -4.50 8.27 1.36
CA ILE A 56 -3.76 9.23 2.19
C ILE A 56 -2.50 9.81 1.51
N VAL A 57 -2.01 9.17 0.45
CA VAL A 57 -0.84 9.66 -0.29
C VAL A 57 -1.20 10.62 -1.42
N GLU A 58 -2.49 10.76 -1.77
CA GLU A 58 -2.97 11.74 -2.74
C GLU A 58 -2.90 13.17 -2.17
N ASN A 59 -2.94 14.15 -3.08
CA ASN A 59 -2.90 15.57 -2.70
C ASN A 59 -1.78 15.87 -1.72
N ALA A 60 -0.58 15.43 -2.08
CA ALA A 60 0.59 15.34 -1.19
C ALA A 60 0.86 16.62 -0.41
N GLU A 61 0.75 17.77 -1.06
CA GLU A 61 1.00 19.09 -0.46
C GLU A 61 0.00 19.40 0.65
N GLU A 62 -1.29 19.14 0.40
CA GLU A 62 -2.37 19.37 1.36
C GLU A 62 -2.26 18.42 2.56
N VAL A 63 -1.93 17.15 2.30
CA VAL A 63 -1.74 16.15 3.37
C VAL A 63 -0.51 16.47 4.21
N ALA A 64 0.59 16.91 3.58
CA ALA A 64 1.80 17.30 4.30
C ALA A 64 1.53 18.50 5.23
N GLU A 65 0.79 19.50 4.75
CA GLU A 65 0.38 20.66 5.53
C GLU A 65 -0.59 20.28 6.66
N LEU A 66 -1.63 19.51 6.33
CA LEU A 66 -2.65 19.09 7.31
C LEU A 66 -2.07 18.31 8.49
N LEU A 67 -1.09 17.47 8.22
CA LEU A 67 -0.45 16.60 9.22
C LEU A 67 0.84 17.21 9.81
N ASP A 68 1.22 18.43 9.39
CA ASP A 68 2.46 19.10 9.80
C ASP A 68 3.69 18.18 9.66
N LEU A 69 3.80 17.52 8.50
CA LEU A 69 4.84 16.53 8.29
C LEU A 69 6.21 17.18 8.05
N PRO A 70 7.24 16.76 8.82
CA PRO A 70 8.58 17.27 8.62
C PRO A 70 9.21 16.73 7.33
N PRO A 71 10.31 17.34 6.85
CA PRO A 71 11.12 16.76 5.76
C PRO A 71 11.49 15.30 6.04
N TYR A 72 11.71 14.54 4.99
CA TYR A 72 12.07 13.10 5.05
C TYR A 72 10.98 12.20 5.66
N THR A 73 9.75 12.65 5.62
CA THR A 73 8.58 11.90 6.11
C THR A 73 7.51 11.85 5.03
N MET A 74 6.84 10.72 4.90
CA MET A 74 5.65 10.59 4.05
C MET A 74 4.71 9.51 4.60
N PRO A 75 3.39 9.66 4.41
CA PRO A 75 2.44 8.62 4.74
C PRO A 75 2.57 7.46 3.73
N LEU A 76 2.31 6.24 4.17
CA LEU A 76 2.25 5.06 3.30
C LEU A 76 0.83 4.56 3.16
N SER A 77 0.11 4.55 4.27
CA SER A 77 -1.28 4.16 4.38
C SER A 77 -1.85 4.70 5.68
N MET A 78 -3.13 4.94 5.71
CA MET A 78 -3.88 5.21 6.94
C MET A 78 -4.59 3.95 7.37
N LEU A 79 -4.47 3.59 8.65
CA LEU A 79 -5.18 2.45 9.23
C LEU A 79 -6.34 2.97 10.08
N ILE A 80 -7.55 2.63 9.69
CA ILE A 80 -8.77 2.91 10.45
C ILE A 80 -9.12 1.67 11.27
N ILE A 81 -9.40 1.85 12.56
CA ILE A 81 -9.82 0.78 13.48
C ILE A 81 -11.14 1.22 14.13
N GLY A 82 -12.11 0.30 14.22
CA GLY A 82 -13.40 0.60 14.83
C GLY A 82 -14.29 -0.62 14.98
N THR A 83 -15.45 -0.41 15.59
CA THR A 83 -16.44 -1.48 15.77
C THR A 83 -17.12 -1.81 14.45
N PRO A 84 -17.07 -3.07 13.96
CA PRO A 84 -17.72 -3.44 12.72
C PRO A 84 -19.25 -3.40 12.87
N ARG A 85 -19.94 -2.86 11.85
CA ARG A 85 -21.41 -2.83 11.83
C ARG A 85 -22.05 -4.20 11.57
N LYS A 86 -21.33 -5.07 10.88
CA LYS A 86 -21.74 -6.43 10.53
C LYS A 86 -20.52 -7.34 10.60
N GLU A 87 -20.72 -8.54 11.11
CA GLU A 87 -19.73 -9.59 10.90
C GLU A 87 -19.55 -9.83 9.41
N ARG A 88 -18.32 -9.75 8.95
CA ARG A 88 -17.98 -10.12 7.58
C ARG A 88 -17.56 -11.59 7.58
N SER A 89 -18.23 -12.38 6.77
CA SER A 89 -17.68 -13.70 6.40
C SER A 89 -16.37 -13.46 5.65
N ALA A 90 -15.36 -14.27 5.94
CA ALA A 90 -14.12 -14.26 5.18
C ALA A 90 -14.45 -14.48 3.70
N ILE A 91 -14.12 -13.51 2.85
CA ILE A 91 -14.20 -13.70 1.41
C ILE A 91 -12.91 -14.41 1.03
N ALA A 92 -13.03 -15.66 0.62
CA ALA A 92 -11.91 -16.35 0.01
C ALA A 92 -11.61 -15.65 -1.33
N HIS A 93 -10.49 -14.96 -1.40
CA HIS A 93 -9.98 -14.47 -2.69
C HIS A 93 -9.25 -15.62 -3.39
N PRO A 94 -9.43 -15.82 -4.70
CA PRO A 94 -8.60 -16.76 -5.42
C PRO A 94 -7.13 -16.36 -5.26
N VAL A 95 -6.35 -17.22 -4.67
CA VAL A 95 -4.90 -17.01 -4.52
C VAL A 95 -4.25 -17.47 -5.79
N VAL A 96 -3.94 -16.51 -6.63
CA VAL A 96 -3.45 -16.77 -7.96
C VAL A 96 -1.94 -16.56 -8.00
N ASN A 97 -1.18 -17.64 -8.16
CA ASN A 97 0.27 -17.60 -8.40
C ASN A 97 1.06 -16.60 -7.53
N LEU A 98 0.69 -16.49 -6.26
CA LEU A 98 1.38 -15.62 -5.31
C LEU A 98 2.54 -16.30 -4.58
N VAL A 99 2.57 -17.64 -4.61
CA VAL A 99 3.59 -18.45 -3.97
C VAL A 99 4.32 -19.27 -5.02
N HIS A 100 5.63 -19.16 -5.03
CA HIS A 100 6.50 -19.89 -5.96
C HIS A 100 7.55 -20.66 -5.15
N GLU A 101 7.78 -21.91 -5.52
CA GLU A 101 8.87 -22.72 -4.93
C GLU A 101 10.19 -22.37 -5.59
N GLU A 102 11.19 -21.98 -4.80
CA GLU A 102 12.57 -21.70 -5.20
C GLU A 102 12.74 -20.57 -6.23
N ARG A 103 11.87 -20.51 -7.25
CA ARG A 103 11.98 -19.56 -8.36
C ARG A 103 10.63 -19.07 -8.82
N TYR A 104 10.59 -17.81 -9.26
CA TYR A 104 9.41 -17.27 -9.92
C TYR A 104 9.06 -18.09 -11.16
N CYS A 105 7.82 -18.52 -11.24
CA CYS A 105 7.26 -19.19 -12.41
C CYS A 105 6.06 -18.37 -12.92
N ARG A 106 6.16 -17.87 -14.14
CA ARG A 106 5.03 -17.19 -14.77
C ARG A 106 3.94 -18.21 -15.09
N ALA A 107 2.69 -17.87 -14.80
CA ALA A 107 1.54 -18.66 -15.23
C ALA A 107 1.51 -18.73 -16.76
N ASP A 108 1.15 -19.89 -17.30
CA ASP A 108 0.83 -20.01 -18.72
C ASP A 108 -0.53 -19.37 -19.06
N ASP A 109 -0.80 -19.22 -20.34
CA ASP A 109 -2.01 -18.54 -20.81
C ASP A 109 -3.29 -19.26 -20.34
N ALA A 110 -3.30 -20.60 -20.32
CA ALA A 110 -4.45 -21.37 -19.86
C ALA A 110 -4.74 -21.14 -18.37
N THR A 111 -3.70 -21.09 -17.55
CA THR A 111 -3.82 -20.75 -16.12
C THR A 111 -4.31 -19.32 -15.95
N MET A 112 -3.80 -18.38 -16.72
CA MET A 112 -4.24 -16.97 -16.67
C MET A 112 -5.72 -16.84 -17.07
N ASP A 113 -6.16 -17.48 -18.13
CA ASP A 113 -7.56 -17.47 -18.57
C ASP A 113 -8.50 -18.07 -17.52
N ALA A 114 -8.12 -19.18 -16.90
CA ALA A 114 -8.88 -19.79 -15.81
C ALA A 114 -9.04 -18.84 -14.61
N GLN A 115 -8.00 -18.10 -14.27
CA GLN A 115 -8.01 -17.14 -13.17
C GLN A 115 -8.89 -15.93 -13.46
N VAL A 116 -8.84 -15.41 -14.69
CA VAL A 116 -9.73 -14.32 -15.14
C VAL A 116 -11.18 -14.77 -15.03
N ALA A 117 -11.50 -15.96 -15.50
CA ALA A 117 -12.85 -16.52 -15.42
C ALA A 117 -13.32 -16.70 -13.95
N GLU A 118 -12.45 -17.15 -13.06
CA GLU A 118 -12.75 -17.28 -11.64
C GLU A 118 -12.99 -15.92 -10.96
N MET A 119 -12.19 -14.90 -11.29
CA MET A 119 -12.39 -13.54 -10.82
C MET A 119 -13.73 -12.96 -11.28
N ASP A 120 -14.11 -13.15 -12.54
CA ASP A 120 -15.39 -12.70 -13.04
C ASP A 120 -16.55 -13.42 -12.33
N ALA A 121 -16.47 -14.74 -12.19
CA ALA A 121 -17.49 -15.52 -11.48
C ALA A 121 -17.69 -15.04 -10.03
N MET A 122 -16.62 -14.66 -9.35
CA MET A 122 -16.67 -14.19 -7.96
C MET A 122 -17.19 -12.77 -7.82
N PHE A 123 -16.72 -11.84 -8.65
CA PHE A 123 -16.97 -10.41 -8.48
C PHE A 123 -17.99 -9.84 -9.44
N ARG A 124 -18.27 -10.53 -10.53
CA ARG A 124 -19.22 -10.16 -11.57
C ARG A 124 -20.00 -11.37 -12.09
N PRO A 125 -20.83 -12.02 -11.24
CA PRO A 125 -21.55 -13.24 -11.62
C PRO A 125 -22.52 -13.04 -12.82
N HIS A 126 -22.76 -11.79 -13.23
CA HIS A 126 -23.60 -11.43 -14.37
C HIS A 126 -22.79 -10.80 -15.52
N ALA A 127 -21.45 -10.89 -15.49
CA ALA A 127 -20.61 -10.44 -16.59
C ALA A 127 -21.04 -11.12 -17.90
N ARG A 128 -21.08 -10.36 -18.99
CA ARG A 128 -21.48 -10.86 -20.31
C ARG A 128 -20.27 -11.44 -21.06
N GLU A 129 -19.10 -10.92 -20.74
CA GLU A 129 -17.83 -11.30 -21.39
C GLU A 129 -16.79 -11.62 -20.32
N VAL A 130 -15.94 -12.60 -20.64
CA VAL A 130 -14.80 -12.97 -19.78
C VAL A 130 -13.80 -11.81 -19.76
N GLY A 131 -13.33 -11.45 -18.58
CA GLY A 131 -12.34 -10.39 -18.40
C GLY A 131 -12.93 -9.02 -18.07
N GLU A 132 -14.25 -8.83 -18.00
CA GLU A 132 -14.86 -7.55 -17.64
C GLU A 132 -14.35 -7.00 -16.33
N ARG A 133 -14.12 -7.88 -15.33
CA ARG A 133 -13.59 -7.46 -14.04
C ARG A 133 -12.15 -6.93 -14.14
N VAL A 134 -11.33 -7.58 -14.95
CA VAL A 134 -9.95 -7.16 -15.19
C VAL A 134 -9.91 -5.80 -15.87
N VAL A 135 -10.74 -5.59 -16.89
CA VAL A 135 -10.89 -4.30 -17.58
C VAL A 135 -11.34 -3.20 -16.63
N ASP A 136 -12.34 -3.47 -15.80
CA ASP A 136 -12.81 -2.53 -14.78
C ASP A 136 -11.71 -2.11 -13.80
N ILE A 137 -10.97 -3.09 -13.26
CA ILE A 137 -9.90 -2.83 -12.33
C ILE A 137 -8.82 -1.99 -13.02
N TYR A 138 -8.42 -2.38 -14.23
CA TYR A 138 -7.40 -1.68 -14.98
C TYR A 138 -7.82 -0.23 -15.26
N THR A 139 -9.03 -0.03 -15.76
CA THR A 139 -9.55 1.32 -16.07
C THR A 139 -9.59 2.19 -14.82
N ARG A 140 -10.13 1.66 -13.72
CA ARG A 140 -10.27 2.41 -12.48
C ARG A 140 -8.94 2.66 -11.77
N LYS A 141 -8.01 1.70 -11.81
CA LYS A 141 -6.77 1.74 -11.01
C LYS A 141 -5.54 2.18 -11.79
N HIS A 142 -5.57 2.16 -13.12
CA HIS A 142 -4.38 2.50 -13.92
C HIS A 142 -4.58 3.68 -14.88
N THR A 143 -5.79 3.87 -15.42
CA THR A 143 -6.02 4.90 -16.45
C THR A 143 -6.92 6.05 -15.97
N SER A 144 -7.35 6.03 -14.71
CA SER A 144 -8.23 7.05 -14.15
C SER A 144 -7.47 8.33 -13.76
N PRO A 145 -8.17 9.49 -13.69
CA PRO A 145 -7.61 10.73 -13.14
C PRO A 145 -7.08 10.56 -11.71
N PHE A 146 -7.74 9.70 -10.91
CA PHE A 146 -7.28 9.30 -9.59
C PHE A 146 -5.83 8.75 -9.62
N MET A 147 -5.53 7.82 -10.51
CA MET A 147 -4.18 7.24 -10.59
C MET A 147 -3.16 8.24 -11.14
N ALA A 148 -3.58 9.17 -11.98
CA ALA A 148 -2.70 10.25 -12.44
C ALA A 148 -2.29 11.16 -11.27
N GLU A 149 -3.26 11.54 -10.41
CA GLU A 149 -2.98 12.32 -9.20
C GLU A 149 -2.13 11.54 -8.19
N MET A 150 -2.46 10.27 -7.96
CA MET A 150 -1.68 9.38 -7.10
C MET A 150 -0.20 9.33 -7.54
N SER A 151 0.03 9.21 -8.84
CA SER A 151 1.40 9.18 -9.39
C SER A 151 2.12 10.52 -9.20
N ARG A 152 1.43 11.64 -9.46
CA ARG A 152 1.96 12.99 -9.23
C ARG A 152 2.34 13.20 -7.76
N SER A 153 1.43 12.85 -6.86
CA SER A 153 1.64 12.96 -5.41
C SER A 153 2.82 12.09 -4.94
N MET A 154 2.94 10.87 -5.45
CA MET A 154 4.08 10.01 -5.12
C MET A 154 5.42 10.59 -5.58
N GLU A 155 5.48 11.23 -6.75
CA GLU A 155 6.67 11.94 -7.18
C GLU A 155 7.03 13.10 -6.24
N TRP A 156 6.04 13.83 -5.77
CA TRP A 156 6.24 14.91 -4.80
C TRP A 156 6.77 14.37 -3.47
N TRP A 157 6.16 13.30 -2.93
CA TRP A 157 6.59 12.63 -1.71
C TRP A 157 8.04 12.15 -1.78
N PHE A 158 8.43 11.54 -2.91
CA PHE A 158 9.82 11.10 -3.10
C PHE A 158 10.81 12.27 -3.19
N LYS A 159 10.43 13.38 -3.80
CA LYS A 159 11.27 14.59 -3.79
C LYS A 159 11.46 15.11 -2.36
N ASN A 160 10.38 15.21 -1.59
CA ASN A 160 10.43 15.61 -0.19
C ASN A 160 11.27 14.63 0.66
N TRP A 161 11.10 13.32 0.45
CA TRP A 161 11.91 12.29 1.11
C TRP A 161 13.39 12.41 0.80
N LEU A 162 13.76 12.72 -0.42
CA LEU A 162 15.15 12.87 -0.87
C LEU A 162 15.73 14.27 -0.57
N GLY A 163 14.94 15.19 -0.01
CA GLY A 163 15.36 16.57 0.28
C GLY A 163 15.63 17.38 -0.99
N LYS A 164 14.84 17.19 -2.05
CA LYS A 164 15.02 17.84 -3.37
C LYS A 164 13.89 18.81 -3.67
#